data_2737ad3e78ef94bba823fb082cd19a15
#
_entry.id   2737ad3e78ef94bba823fb082cd19a15
#
_cell.length_a   1.000
_cell.length_b   1.000
_cell.length_c   1.000
_cell.angle_alpha   90.00
_cell.angle_beta   90.00
_cell.angle_gamma   90.00
#
_symmetry.space_group_name_H-M   'P 1'
#
loop_
_entity.id
_entity.type
_entity.pdbx_description
1 polymer ?
#
loop_
_entity_poly.entity_id
_entity_poly.type
_entity_poly.pdbx_seq_one_letter_code
_entity_poly.pdbx_strand_id
1 'polypeptide(L)'
;ERGRLWVSSTLEYPYAVPLGQPGRDTIKILEDTNGDGRYDKLSTFADGLNIPTGVYPYKDGVIAWSIPNIWFLRDTDGDGRADERTKLYGPLGYERDTHGMQSSFTRGLDGWLHITHGFNNNTTVNAADGSSIRMNSGNTYRVQLDGSSVQQFTFGQVNPFGMCLDAHGNFYTADCHSSPIYQLIRGSYYPSFGKPHDGTGFAPLVIRHNHDSTGLCGIVFNQSNHWPEEFRDNIFIGNVITSRVNRDKINWHGSSPKGVEKPDLIRTRDPWFRPVDLQFGPDGALYIADFYNRIIGHYEVRLDHPGRDREMGRIWRLLYNGPEAKRLTKPVDLPQAKIRTAI
;
A
#
# COMPACT_ATOMS: atom_id res chain seq x y z
N GLU A 1 -5.35 -9.97 -8.08
CA GLU A 1 -4.97 -10.35 -9.43
C GLU A 1 -5.68 -11.66 -9.79
N ARG A 2 -6.42 -11.71 -10.89
CA ARG A 2 -7.25 -12.87 -11.33
C ARG A 2 -8.21 -13.40 -10.26
N GLY A 3 -8.84 -12.51 -9.47
CA GLY A 3 -9.73 -12.88 -8.38
C GLY A 3 -9.03 -13.39 -7.11
N ARG A 4 -7.70 -13.42 -7.09
CA ARG A 4 -6.90 -13.82 -5.93
C ARG A 4 -6.47 -12.61 -5.11
N LEU A 5 -6.42 -12.74 -3.79
CA LEU A 5 -5.84 -11.76 -2.90
C LEU A 5 -4.38 -12.14 -2.57
N TRP A 6 -3.48 -11.20 -2.74
CA TRP A 6 -2.08 -11.33 -2.37
C TRP A 6 -1.85 -10.56 -1.09
N VAL A 7 -1.31 -11.21 -0.08
CA VAL A 7 -1.17 -10.65 1.27
C VAL A 7 0.23 -10.94 1.81
N SER A 8 0.94 -9.90 2.24
CA SER A 8 2.15 -10.08 3.05
C SER A 8 1.76 -10.30 4.52
N SER A 9 2.45 -11.19 5.20
CA SER A 9 2.31 -11.36 6.64
C SER A 9 3.68 -11.35 7.31
N THR A 10 3.77 -10.72 8.48
CA THR A 10 5.01 -10.59 9.23
C THR A 10 4.87 -11.11 10.66
N LEU A 11 5.81 -11.94 11.06
CA LEU A 11 6.08 -12.37 12.43
C LEU A 11 7.30 -11.63 13.01
N GLU A 12 8.15 -11.10 12.13
CA GLU A 12 9.42 -10.49 12.55
C GLU A 12 9.27 -9.05 13.01
N TYR A 13 8.28 -8.32 12.47
CA TYR A 13 8.08 -6.92 12.84
C TYR A 13 7.96 -6.72 14.36
N PRO A 14 8.66 -5.76 14.97
CA PRO A 14 9.45 -4.70 14.32
C PRO A 14 10.96 -5.01 14.17
N TYR A 15 11.44 -6.18 14.54
CA TYR A 15 12.86 -6.52 14.58
C TYR A 15 13.25 -7.33 13.35
N ALA A 16 14.03 -6.70 12.46
CA ALA A 16 14.55 -7.39 11.29
C ALA A 16 15.44 -8.58 11.67
N VAL A 17 15.29 -9.66 10.92
CA VAL A 17 16.23 -10.81 11.02
C VAL A 17 17.59 -10.37 10.50
N PRO A 18 18.71 -10.82 11.11
CA PRO A 18 20.05 -10.53 10.60
C PRO A 18 20.22 -10.92 9.14
N LEU A 19 20.94 -10.09 8.38
CA LEU A 19 21.19 -10.36 6.96
C LEU A 19 21.84 -11.73 6.75
N GLY A 20 21.40 -12.44 5.73
CA GLY A 20 21.85 -13.79 5.41
C GLY A 20 21.12 -14.91 6.16
N GLN A 21 20.22 -14.57 7.07
CA GLN A 21 19.32 -15.53 7.71
C GLN A 21 17.91 -15.44 7.11
N PRO A 22 17.21 -16.57 6.89
CA PRO A 22 15.82 -16.54 6.44
C PRO A 22 14.92 -16.04 7.56
N GLY A 23 14.00 -15.12 7.25
CA GLY A 23 12.93 -14.72 8.14
C GLY A 23 11.80 -15.75 8.14
N ARG A 24 10.78 -15.52 8.98
CA ARG A 24 9.57 -16.37 9.05
C ARG A 24 8.38 -15.75 8.31
N ASP A 25 8.59 -14.59 7.71
CA ASP A 25 7.58 -13.83 7.04
C ASP A 25 7.25 -14.41 5.67
N THR A 26 6.03 -14.20 5.22
CA THR A 26 5.51 -14.84 4.01
C THR A 26 4.69 -13.89 3.15
N ILE A 27 4.59 -14.23 1.86
CA ILE A 27 3.51 -13.75 0.98
C ILE A 27 2.56 -14.90 0.75
N LYS A 28 1.28 -14.65 0.96
CA LYS A 28 0.20 -15.61 0.85
C LYS A 28 -0.77 -15.24 -0.27
N ILE A 29 -1.41 -16.27 -0.83
CA ILE A 29 -2.51 -16.12 -1.81
C ILE A 29 -3.77 -16.70 -1.17
N LEU A 30 -4.85 -15.91 -1.21
CA LEU A 30 -6.18 -16.34 -0.84
C LEU A 30 -7.04 -16.46 -2.10
N GLU A 31 -7.79 -17.56 -2.21
CA GLU A 31 -8.65 -17.87 -3.35
C GLU A 31 -10.06 -18.22 -2.87
N ASP A 32 -11.06 -17.72 -3.58
CA ASP A 32 -12.45 -18.13 -3.48
C ASP A 32 -12.68 -19.21 -4.56
N THR A 33 -12.58 -20.49 -4.18
CA THR A 33 -12.58 -21.58 -5.14
C THR A 33 -13.99 -22.00 -5.59
N ASN A 34 -15.00 -21.66 -4.81
CA ASN A 34 -16.40 -22.02 -5.07
C ASN A 34 -17.26 -20.84 -5.57
N GLY A 35 -16.72 -19.59 -5.52
CA GLY A 35 -17.39 -18.39 -6.02
C GLY A 35 -18.48 -17.84 -5.10
N ASP A 36 -18.47 -18.20 -3.81
CA ASP A 36 -19.48 -17.76 -2.83
C ASP A 36 -19.15 -16.39 -2.21
N GLY A 37 -18.00 -15.82 -2.55
CA GLY A 37 -17.51 -14.53 -2.05
C GLY A 37 -16.74 -14.66 -0.73
N ARG A 38 -16.43 -15.87 -0.29
CA ARG A 38 -15.53 -16.15 0.83
C ARG A 38 -14.28 -16.83 0.32
N TYR A 39 -13.13 -16.43 0.85
CA TYR A 39 -11.87 -17.04 0.50
C TYR A 39 -11.67 -18.31 1.32
N ASP A 40 -11.75 -19.47 0.67
CA ASP A 40 -11.74 -20.80 1.28
C ASP A 40 -10.41 -21.54 1.12
N LYS A 41 -9.50 -21.03 0.27
CA LYS A 41 -8.16 -21.58 0.09
C LYS A 41 -7.08 -20.55 0.41
N LEU A 42 -6.16 -20.93 1.27
CA LEU A 42 -4.97 -20.16 1.62
C LEU A 42 -3.72 -20.94 1.24
N SER A 43 -2.85 -20.36 0.44
CA SER A 43 -1.55 -20.93 0.09
C SER A 43 -0.41 -19.95 0.40
N THR A 44 0.78 -20.49 0.71
CA THR A 44 2.00 -19.68 0.84
C THR A 44 2.70 -19.65 -0.50
N PHE A 45 2.79 -18.46 -1.10
CA PHE A 45 3.49 -18.23 -2.37
C PHE A 45 5.00 -18.09 -2.15
N ALA A 46 5.42 -17.31 -1.16
CA ALA A 46 6.83 -17.13 -0.82
C ALA A 46 7.01 -17.10 0.70
N ASP A 47 8.09 -17.68 1.18
CA ASP A 47 8.49 -17.72 2.58
C ASP A 47 9.94 -17.22 2.76
N GLY A 48 10.47 -17.30 3.98
CA GLY A 48 11.85 -16.87 4.27
C GLY A 48 12.04 -15.35 4.10
N LEU A 49 10.96 -14.57 4.13
CA LEU A 49 11.01 -13.12 3.96
C LEU A 49 11.27 -12.41 5.29
N ASN A 50 11.62 -11.13 5.20
CA ASN A 50 11.99 -10.28 6.33
C ASN A 50 11.25 -8.94 6.24
N ILE A 51 10.17 -8.81 6.99
CA ILE A 51 9.25 -7.66 7.06
C ILE A 51 8.80 -7.16 5.66
N PRO A 52 8.05 -7.98 4.91
CA PRO A 52 7.51 -7.56 3.62
C PRO A 52 6.39 -6.54 3.80
N THR A 53 6.54 -5.33 3.25
CA THR A 53 5.56 -4.23 3.39
C THR A 53 5.01 -3.69 2.07
N GLY A 54 5.55 -4.11 0.94
CA GLY A 54 5.06 -3.77 -0.40
C GLY A 54 4.91 -5.02 -1.24
N VAL A 55 3.76 -5.17 -1.90
CA VAL A 55 3.43 -6.34 -2.72
C VAL A 55 2.74 -5.88 -3.99
N TYR A 56 3.25 -6.29 -5.15
CA TYR A 56 2.65 -6.01 -6.45
C TYR A 56 2.68 -7.27 -7.34
N PRO A 57 1.53 -7.94 -7.57
CA PRO A 57 1.45 -9.10 -8.46
C PRO A 57 1.90 -8.74 -9.88
N TYR A 58 2.83 -9.51 -10.44
CA TYR A 58 3.43 -9.23 -11.74
C TYR A 58 3.80 -10.51 -12.48
N LYS A 59 3.31 -10.66 -13.73
CA LYS A 59 3.54 -11.83 -14.58
C LYS A 59 3.21 -13.16 -13.85
N ASP A 60 4.21 -14.04 -13.73
CA ASP A 60 4.18 -15.34 -13.06
C ASP A 60 4.57 -15.27 -11.57
N GLY A 61 4.49 -14.09 -10.97
CA GLY A 61 4.91 -13.92 -9.57
C GLY A 61 4.51 -12.59 -8.97
N VAL A 62 5.40 -12.03 -8.14
CA VAL A 62 5.17 -10.82 -7.38
C VAL A 62 6.45 -9.99 -7.23
N ILE A 63 6.34 -8.68 -7.40
CA ILE A 63 7.38 -7.76 -6.96
C ILE A 63 7.08 -7.37 -5.52
N ALA A 64 8.04 -7.56 -4.62
CA ALA A 64 7.84 -7.34 -3.21
C ALA A 64 9.07 -6.72 -2.54
N TRP A 65 8.80 -5.87 -1.53
CA TRP A 65 9.81 -5.49 -0.56
C TRP A 65 10.01 -6.63 0.44
N SER A 66 11.24 -6.98 0.69
CA SER A 66 11.67 -7.78 1.83
C SER A 66 13.11 -7.39 2.15
N ILE A 67 13.37 -6.98 3.38
CA ILE A 67 14.66 -6.46 3.82
C ILE A 67 15.80 -7.32 3.28
N PRO A 68 16.82 -6.72 2.66
CA PRO A 68 17.00 -5.29 2.39
C PRO A 68 16.71 -4.90 0.93
N ASN A 69 15.93 -5.67 0.17
CA ASN A 69 15.82 -5.50 -1.27
C ASN A 69 14.38 -5.48 -1.77
N ILE A 70 14.19 -4.93 -2.96
CA ILE A 70 13.01 -5.17 -3.79
C ILE A 70 13.32 -6.38 -4.66
N TRP A 71 12.48 -7.39 -4.54
CA TRP A 71 12.61 -8.69 -5.18
C TRP A 71 11.54 -8.92 -6.23
N PHE A 72 11.87 -9.63 -7.29
CA PHE A 72 10.90 -10.33 -8.11
C PHE A 72 10.93 -11.81 -7.74
N LEU A 73 9.86 -12.30 -7.15
CA LEU A 73 9.65 -13.67 -6.71
C LEU A 73 8.76 -14.35 -7.73
N ARG A 74 9.22 -15.44 -8.32
CA ARG A 74 8.55 -16.11 -9.45
C ARG A 74 8.24 -17.56 -9.14
N ASP A 75 7.13 -18.00 -9.68
CA ASP A 75 6.71 -19.39 -9.81
C ASP A 75 6.97 -19.81 -11.25
N THR A 76 8.11 -20.49 -11.51
CA THR A 76 8.54 -20.83 -12.86
C THR A 76 8.03 -22.19 -13.33
N ASP A 77 7.66 -23.07 -12.42
CA ASP A 77 7.13 -24.41 -12.69
C ASP A 77 5.60 -24.53 -12.57
N GLY A 78 4.93 -23.49 -12.04
CA GLY A 78 3.47 -23.40 -11.98
C GLY A 78 2.82 -24.12 -10.81
N ASP A 79 3.58 -24.45 -9.75
CA ASP A 79 3.08 -25.14 -8.57
C ASP A 79 2.38 -24.23 -7.57
N GLY A 80 2.42 -22.91 -7.79
CA GLY A 80 1.83 -21.89 -6.93
C GLY A 80 2.77 -21.37 -5.83
N ARG A 81 4.06 -21.70 -5.89
CA ARG A 81 5.10 -21.22 -4.98
C ARG A 81 6.24 -20.58 -5.76
N ALA A 82 6.88 -19.58 -5.14
CA ALA A 82 8.05 -18.95 -5.74
C ALA A 82 9.28 -19.83 -5.58
N ASP A 83 9.85 -20.27 -6.71
CA ASP A 83 11.08 -21.04 -6.83
C ASP A 83 12.28 -20.21 -7.30
N GLU A 84 12.04 -19.03 -7.86
CA GLU A 84 13.07 -18.08 -8.29
C GLU A 84 12.95 -16.74 -7.57
N ARG A 85 14.11 -16.18 -7.14
CA ARG A 85 14.20 -14.88 -6.47
C ARG A 85 15.25 -14.01 -7.16
N THR A 86 14.78 -13.00 -7.89
CA THR A 86 15.64 -12.04 -8.57
C THR A 86 15.65 -10.72 -7.81
N LYS A 87 16.83 -10.23 -7.40
CA LYS A 87 16.98 -8.90 -6.82
C LYS A 87 16.83 -7.83 -7.90
N LEU A 88 15.83 -6.97 -7.80
CA LEU A 88 15.63 -5.85 -8.72
C LEU A 88 16.38 -4.60 -8.25
N TYR A 89 16.23 -4.24 -6.97
CA TYR A 89 16.87 -3.05 -6.37
C TYR A 89 17.33 -3.36 -4.95
N GLY A 90 18.46 -2.78 -4.55
CA GLY A 90 18.99 -2.89 -3.20
C GLY A 90 20.48 -3.20 -3.12
N PRO A 91 21.07 -3.19 -1.88
CA PRO A 91 20.36 -3.04 -0.61
C PRO A 91 19.84 -1.63 -0.39
N LEU A 92 18.66 -1.51 0.26
CA LEU A 92 17.99 -0.26 0.61
C LEU A 92 17.94 -0.10 2.14
N GLY A 93 17.95 1.15 2.62
CA GLY A 93 18.01 1.45 4.04
C GLY A 93 16.78 0.97 4.83
N TYR A 94 17.03 0.39 5.98
CA TYR A 94 16.03 -0.08 6.95
C TYR A 94 16.56 -0.03 8.41
N GLU A 95 17.85 0.19 8.57
CA GLU A 95 18.57 -0.04 9.83
C GLU A 95 18.18 0.93 10.93
N ARG A 96 17.68 2.11 10.55
CA ARG A 96 17.27 3.14 11.52
C ARG A 96 15.85 2.92 12.01
N ASP A 97 14.99 2.42 11.12
CA ASP A 97 13.56 2.27 11.41
C ASP A 97 12.91 1.27 10.45
N THR A 98 12.51 0.10 10.96
CA THR A 98 11.74 -0.88 10.19
C THR A 98 10.27 -0.47 9.99
N HIS A 99 9.83 0.62 10.62
CA HIS A 99 8.51 1.21 10.40
C HIS A 99 8.47 2.11 9.16
N GLY A 100 9.58 2.78 8.85
CA GLY A 100 9.71 3.74 7.75
C GLY A 100 10.43 3.19 6.52
N MET A 101 10.09 1.99 6.06
CA MET A 101 10.73 1.33 4.91
C MET A 101 9.97 1.60 3.60
N GLN A 102 10.29 0.80 2.58
CA GLN A 102 9.61 0.80 1.28
C GLN A 102 8.22 0.19 1.40
N SER A 103 7.18 0.87 0.90
CA SER A 103 5.81 0.37 0.95
C SER A 103 4.92 0.92 -0.16
N SER A 104 3.63 0.58 -0.14
CA SER A 104 2.59 1.17 -1.00
C SER A 104 2.86 1.01 -2.50
N PHE A 105 3.26 -0.18 -2.92
CA PHE A 105 3.60 -0.48 -4.31
C PHE A 105 2.39 -0.28 -5.22
N THR A 106 2.41 0.78 -6.03
CA THR A 106 1.29 1.21 -6.86
C THR A 106 1.72 1.41 -8.31
N ARG A 107 1.13 0.66 -9.23
CA ARG A 107 1.41 0.79 -10.66
C ARG A 107 0.74 2.04 -11.22
N GLY A 108 1.52 2.94 -11.80
CA GLY A 108 1.02 4.11 -12.48
C GLY A 108 0.56 3.83 -13.91
N LEU A 109 -0.28 4.73 -14.45
CA LEU A 109 -0.66 4.72 -15.87
C LEU A 109 0.55 5.02 -16.79
N ASP A 110 1.60 5.60 -16.22
CA ASP A 110 2.89 5.86 -16.88
C ASP A 110 3.76 4.61 -17.06
N GLY A 111 3.29 3.48 -16.58
CA GLY A 111 4.01 2.21 -16.68
C GLY A 111 5.08 1.97 -15.62
N TRP A 112 5.26 2.86 -14.64
CA TRP A 112 6.21 2.72 -13.54
C TRP A 112 5.54 2.15 -12.29
N LEU A 113 6.31 1.49 -11.45
CA LEU A 113 5.91 1.13 -10.09
C LEU A 113 6.30 2.26 -9.15
N HIS A 114 5.31 2.91 -8.56
CA HIS A 114 5.51 3.98 -7.58
C HIS A 114 5.56 3.39 -6.17
N ILE A 115 6.45 3.95 -5.34
CA ILE A 115 6.79 3.42 -4.03
C ILE A 115 6.91 4.57 -3.04
N THR A 116 6.43 4.39 -1.81
CA THR A 116 6.68 5.31 -0.70
C THR A 116 7.93 4.90 0.06
N HIS A 117 8.70 5.88 0.50
CA HIS A 117 9.83 5.74 1.41
C HIS A 117 9.51 6.48 2.70
N GLY A 118 9.47 5.77 3.81
CA GLY A 118 8.99 6.29 5.07
C GLY A 118 10.04 6.99 5.92
N PHE A 119 9.71 7.15 7.19
CA PHE A 119 10.44 7.96 8.15
C PHE A 119 11.83 7.39 8.49
N ASN A 120 12.78 8.31 8.76
CA ASN A 120 14.08 8.10 9.41
C ASN A 120 15.16 7.34 8.62
N ASN A 121 14.84 6.52 7.64
CA ASN A 121 15.86 5.79 6.89
C ASN A 121 16.60 6.68 5.88
N ASN A 122 17.86 6.36 5.63
CA ASN A 122 18.64 6.84 4.49
C ASN A 122 18.75 5.74 3.46
N THR A 123 18.40 6.03 2.23
CA THR A 123 18.40 5.03 1.16
C THR A 123 19.02 5.58 -0.11
N THR A 124 19.92 4.81 -0.70
CA THR A 124 20.36 5.00 -2.08
C THR A 124 19.78 3.88 -2.92
N VAL A 125 19.09 4.21 -3.99
CA VAL A 125 18.58 3.23 -4.95
C VAL A 125 19.37 3.37 -6.23
N ASN A 126 20.04 2.31 -6.66
CA ASN A 126 20.76 2.22 -7.92
C ASN A 126 20.03 1.28 -8.88
N ALA A 127 19.97 1.64 -10.15
CA ALA A 127 19.37 0.85 -11.21
C ALA A 127 20.41 0.41 -12.26
N ALA A 128 20.01 -0.54 -13.12
CA ALA A 128 20.93 -1.15 -14.10
C ALA A 128 21.39 -0.19 -15.21
N ASP A 129 20.59 0.84 -15.54
CA ASP A 129 20.94 1.89 -16.50
C ASP A 129 21.93 2.96 -15.96
N GLY A 130 22.36 2.80 -14.71
CA GLY A 130 23.22 3.75 -14.00
C GLY A 130 22.46 4.90 -13.33
N SER A 131 21.13 4.97 -13.46
CA SER A 131 20.34 5.94 -12.71
C SER A 131 20.39 5.63 -11.21
N SER A 132 20.46 6.69 -10.40
CA SER A 132 20.58 6.60 -8.95
C SER A 132 19.84 7.75 -8.28
N ILE A 133 19.17 7.44 -7.16
CA ILE A 133 18.52 8.43 -6.31
C ILE A 133 18.96 8.24 -4.87
N ARG A 134 18.96 9.33 -4.10
CA ARG A 134 19.26 9.30 -2.68
C ARG A 134 18.14 9.96 -1.89
N MET A 135 17.59 9.24 -0.93
CA MET A 135 16.47 9.68 -0.11
C MET A 135 16.83 9.64 1.38
N ASN A 136 16.19 10.55 2.11
CA ASN A 136 16.26 10.60 3.55
C ASN A 136 14.85 10.87 4.08
N SER A 137 14.33 10.01 4.95
CA SER A 137 12.97 10.12 5.52
C SER A 137 11.88 10.11 4.43
N GLY A 138 10.71 10.70 4.67
CA GLY A 138 9.57 10.66 3.76
C GLY A 138 9.88 11.17 2.35
N ASN A 139 9.57 10.35 1.36
CA ASN A 139 9.69 10.64 -0.07
C ASN A 139 8.79 9.68 -0.86
N THR A 140 8.58 9.96 -2.14
CA THR A 140 8.09 8.96 -3.08
C THR A 140 9.01 8.87 -4.29
N TYR A 141 9.14 7.67 -4.84
CA TYR A 141 9.97 7.40 -6.01
C TYR A 141 9.30 6.35 -6.90
N ARG A 142 9.83 6.16 -8.10
CA ARG A 142 9.32 5.16 -9.02
C ARG A 142 10.44 4.36 -9.66
N VAL A 143 10.14 3.10 -9.98
CA VAL A 143 11.09 2.15 -10.54
C VAL A 143 10.50 1.44 -11.75
N GLN A 144 11.36 0.99 -12.66
CA GLN A 144 10.96 0.03 -13.69
C GLN A 144 10.86 -1.38 -13.08
N LEU A 145 9.91 -2.18 -13.60
CA LEU A 145 9.60 -3.50 -13.08
C LEU A 145 10.69 -4.55 -13.33
N ASP A 146 11.66 -4.24 -14.16
CA ASP A 146 12.78 -5.10 -14.55
C ASP A 146 14.11 -4.73 -13.89
N GLY A 147 14.12 -3.75 -12.99
CA GLY A 147 15.35 -3.28 -12.34
C GLY A 147 16.13 -2.25 -13.16
N SER A 148 15.66 -1.88 -14.36
CA SER A 148 16.45 -1.11 -15.31
C SER A 148 16.63 0.36 -14.93
N SER A 149 15.64 1.04 -14.31
CA SER A 149 15.70 2.47 -14.06
C SER A 149 14.98 2.89 -12.79
N VAL A 150 15.44 3.98 -12.17
CA VAL A 150 14.85 4.59 -10.97
C VAL A 150 14.78 6.10 -11.09
N GLN A 151 13.71 6.71 -10.57
CA GLN A 151 13.53 8.16 -10.54
C GLN A 151 12.87 8.60 -9.23
N GLN A 152 13.35 9.70 -8.66
CA GLN A 152 12.63 10.40 -7.60
C GLN A 152 11.33 10.95 -8.17
N PHE A 153 10.21 10.78 -7.42
CA PHE A 153 8.93 11.30 -7.85
C PHE A 153 8.57 12.57 -7.10
N THR A 154 8.60 12.52 -5.76
CA THR A 154 8.41 13.70 -4.90
C THR A 154 9.42 13.75 -3.77
N PHE A 155 9.54 14.91 -3.14
CA PHE A 155 10.46 15.18 -2.04
C PHE A 155 9.67 15.56 -0.78
N GLY A 156 10.15 15.11 0.38
CA GLY A 156 9.51 15.44 1.65
C GLY A 156 8.36 14.49 1.99
N GLN A 157 7.40 14.94 2.76
CA GLN A 157 6.49 14.21 3.62
C GLN A 157 7.19 13.71 4.90
N VAL A 158 6.43 13.33 5.92
CA VAL A 158 6.98 12.80 7.16
C VAL A 158 7.16 11.28 7.05
N ASN A 159 6.05 10.57 6.86
CA ASN A 159 6.03 9.13 6.74
C ASN A 159 4.86 8.71 5.82
N PRO A 160 5.01 8.87 4.50
CA PRO A 160 3.97 8.49 3.56
C PRO A 160 3.73 6.98 3.64
N PHE A 161 2.50 6.58 3.95
CA PHE A 161 2.08 5.20 4.02
C PHE A 161 0.69 5.06 3.41
N GLY A 162 0.59 4.24 2.37
CA GLY A 162 -0.58 4.16 1.51
C GLY A 162 -0.50 5.11 0.32
N MET A 163 -0.77 4.59 -0.85
CA MET A 163 -0.79 5.33 -2.12
C MET A 163 -1.93 4.80 -2.99
N CYS A 164 -2.67 5.68 -3.63
CA CYS A 164 -3.69 5.31 -4.59
C CYS A 164 -3.71 6.24 -5.80
N LEU A 165 -4.47 5.83 -6.82
CA LEU A 165 -4.70 6.58 -8.04
C LEU A 165 -6.18 6.94 -8.18
N ASP A 166 -6.46 8.11 -8.79
CA ASP A 166 -7.76 8.37 -9.39
C ASP A 166 -7.80 7.88 -10.87
N ALA A 167 -8.96 7.99 -11.51
CA ALA A 167 -9.14 7.56 -12.89
C ALA A 167 -8.35 8.42 -13.92
N HIS A 168 -7.83 9.57 -13.51
CA HIS A 168 -6.99 10.44 -14.33
C HIS A 168 -5.48 10.14 -14.18
N GLY A 169 -5.12 9.22 -13.27
CA GLY A 169 -3.73 8.86 -13.00
C GLY A 169 -3.05 9.78 -11.98
N ASN A 170 -3.81 10.62 -11.27
CA ASN A 170 -3.24 11.39 -10.16
C ASN A 170 -3.01 10.49 -8.96
N PHE A 171 -1.83 10.61 -8.36
CA PHE A 171 -1.48 9.88 -7.15
C PHE A 171 -1.88 10.65 -5.88
N TYR A 172 -2.32 9.91 -4.87
CA TYR A 172 -2.64 10.45 -3.55
C TYR A 172 -1.96 9.61 -2.48
N THR A 173 -1.50 10.28 -1.41
CA THR A 173 -0.97 9.62 -0.21
C THR A 173 -1.59 10.20 1.05
N ALA A 174 -1.72 9.36 2.07
CA ALA A 174 -1.84 9.82 3.45
C ALA A 174 -0.42 9.93 4.04
N ASP A 175 -0.20 10.93 4.87
CA ASP A 175 1.08 11.14 5.54
C ASP A 175 0.92 10.83 7.04
N CYS A 176 1.38 9.67 7.45
CA CYS A 176 1.37 9.26 8.86
C CYS A 176 2.25 10.21 9.69
N HIS A 177 1.88 10.48 10.94
CA HIS A 177 2.46 11.47 11.85
C HIS A 177 2.18 12.94 11.49
N SER A 178 1.46 13.20 10.43
CA SER A 178 0.90 14.51 10.11
C SER A 178 -0.58 14.36 9.76
N SER A 179 -1.24 15.43 9.33
CA SER A 179 -2.68 15.35 9.07
C SER A 179 -3.07 15.45 7.59
N PRO A 180 -2.17 15.77 6.65
CA PRO A 180 -2.61 16.03 5.28
C PRO A 180 -2.79 14.75 4.46
N ILE A 181 -3.73 14.86 3.50
CA ILE A 181 -3.74 14.07 2.28
C ILE A 181 -3.08 14.94 1.21
N TYR A 182 -2.15 14.37 0.49
CA TYR A 182 -1.48 15.03 -0.63
C TYR A 182 -1.87 14.41 -1.97
N GLN A 183 -2.09 15.26 -2.98
CA GLN A 183 -1.93 14.86 -4.38
C GLN A 183 -0.44 14.95 -4.71
N LEU A 184 0.14 13.87 -5.20
CA LEU A 184 1.55 13.82 -5.52
C LEU A 184 1.82 14.42 -6.90
N ILE A 185 2.51 15.55 -6.94
CA ILE A 185 2.91 16.25 -8.16
C ILE A 185 4.41 15.99 -8.38
N ARG A 186 4.77 15.44 -9.52
CA ARG A 186 6.14 15.08 -9.85
C ARG A 186 7.10 16.27 -9.67
N GLY A 187 8.20 16.06 -8.94
CA GLY A 187 9.20 17.07 -8.65
C GLY A 187 8.86 18.02 -7.50
N SER A 188 7.66 17.89 -6.91
CA SER A 188 7.23 18.80 -5.84
C SER A 188 7.79 18.43 -4.49
N TYR A 189 7.91 19.46 -3.64
CA TYR A 189 8.28 19.34 -2.23
C TYR A 189 7.06 19.38 -1.32
N TYR A 190 7.09 18.56 -0.27
CA TYR A 190 6.07 18.50 0.78
C TYR A 190 6.70 18.73 2.15
N PRO A 191 5.98 19.33 3.12
CA PRO A 191 6.52 19.55 4.45
C PRO A 191 7.00 18.26 5.12
N SER A 192 8.15 18.30 5.79
CA SER A 192 8.74 17.17 6.50
C SER A 192 9.59 17.68 7.68
N PHE A 193 9.07 17.69 8.88
CA PHE A 193 9.76 18.02 10.15
C PHE A 193 10.87 19.09 10.02
N GLY A 194 10.51 20.25 9.46
CA GLY A 194 11.44 21.37 9.32
C GLY A 194 12.47 21.27 8.18
N LYS A 195 12.42 20.24 7.34
CA LYS A 195 13.26 20.19 6.14
C LYS A 195 12.88 21.33 5.19
N PRO A 196 13.87 22.04 4.61
CA PRO A 196 13.61 23.11 3.67
C PRO A 196 13.08 22.55 2.34
N HIS A 197 12.36 23.39 1.59
CA HIS A 197 12.06 23.19 0.18
C HIS A 197 13.20 23.74 -0.71
N ASP A 198 13.05 23.56 -2.01
CA ASP A 198 14.04 23.97 -3.04
C ASP A 198 14.07 25.49 -3.35
N GLY A 199 13.28 26.30 -2.65
CA GLY A 199 13.13 27.74 -2.89
C GLY A 199 11.81 28.09 -3.61
N THR A 200 11.12 27.15 -4.23
CA THR A 200 9.83 27.37 -4.92
C THR A 200 8.60 27.17 -4.03
N GLY A 201 8.81 26.68 -2.81
CA GLY A 201 7.74 26.43 -1.83
C GLY A 201 7.28 24.99 -1.79
N PHE A 202 6.25 24.74 -0.96
CA PHE A 202 5.64 23.41 -0.84
C PHE A 202 4.40 23.27 -1.73
N ALA A 203 4.20 22.09 -2.29
CA ALA A 203 2.96 21.74 -2.97
C ALA A 203 1.76 21.84 -2.02
N PRO A 204 0.56 22.24 -2.51
CA PRO A 204 -0.61 22.36 -1.68
C PRO A 204 -1.10 20.99 -1.22
N LEU A 205 -1.65 20.93 -0.01
CA LEU A 205 -2.38 19.78 0.48
C LEU A 205 -3.81 19.72 -0.10
N VAL A 206 -4.35 18.53 -0.22
CA VAL A 206 -5.76 18.31 -0.61
C VAL A 206 -6.68 18.63 0.55
N ILE A 207 -6.36 18.13 1.73
CA ILE A 207 -7.07 18.39 2.98
C ILE A 207 -6.12 18.20 4.16
N ARG A 208 -6.29 19.01 5.19
CA ARG A 208 -5.85 18.71 6.55
C ARG A 208 -7.05 18.20 7.31
N HIS A 209 -7.12 16.90 7.48
CA HIS A 209 -8.25 16.25 8.15
C HIS A 209 -8.16 16.34 9.67
N ASN A 210 -9.27 16.04 10.34
CA ASN A 210 -9.38 15.98 11.80
C ASN A 210 -9.96 14.62 12.23
N HIS A 211 -9.39 13.52 11.75
CA HIS A 211 -9.85 12.16 12.04
C HIS A 211 -9.41 11.64 13.42
N ASP A 212 -9.24 12.52 14.40
CA ASP A 212 -8.85 12.24 15.80
C ASP A 212 -7.47 11.58 15.95
N SER A 213 -6.70 11.44 14.88
CA SER A 213 -5.40 10.76 14.91
C SER A 213 -4.58 11.06 13.65
N THR A 214 -3.27 10.95 13.77
CA THR A 214 -2.32 10.97 12.66
C THR A 214 -1.81 9.57 12.29
N GLY A 215 -2.34 8.51 12.92
CA GLY A 215 -1.99 7.12 12.61
C GLY A 215 -2.75 6.58 11.41
N LEU A 216 -2.64 7.27 10.28
CA LEU A 216 -3.31 6.90 9.03
C LEU A 216 -2.42 6.02 8.18
N CYS A 217 -3.02 4.98 7.60
CA CYS A 217 -2.33 4.09 6.66
C CYS A 217 -3.35 3.40 5.75
N GLY A 218 -2.89 2.99 4.56
CA GLY A 218 -3.77 2.48 3.52
C GLY A 218 -4.75 3.54 3.04
N ILE A 219 -4.75 3.85 1.77
CA ILE A 219 -5.60 4.86 1.16
C ILE A 219 -6.11 4.34 -0.17
N VAL A 220 -7.39 4.57 -0.46
CA VAL A 220 -7.98 4.20 -1.75
C VAL A 220 -8.94 5.27 -2.23
N PHE A 221 -8.93 5.52 -3.52
CA PHE A 221 -9.83 6.47 -4.18
C PHE A 221 -11.01 5.72 -4.80
N ASN A 222 -12.24 6.06 -4.39
CA ASN A 222 -13.44 5.44 -4.93
C ASN A 222 -14.04 6.25 -6.09
N GLN A 223 -13.87 5.74 -7.30
CA GLN A 223 -14.54 6.22 -8.51
C GLN A 223 -15.44 5.12 -9.13
N SER A 224 -15.67 4.04 -8.38
CA SER A 224 -16.50 2.93 -8.80
C SER A 224 -17.98 3.32 -8.88
N ASN A 225 -18.69 2.79 -9.88
CA ASN A 225 -20.13 2.89 -10.01
C ASN A 225 -20.88 1.81 -9.22
N HIS A 226 -20.19 0.97 -8.44
CA HIS A 226 -20.82 -0.11 -7.66
C HIS A 226 -21.40 0.38 -6.33
N TRP A 227 -20.95 1.54 -5.88
CA TRP A 227 -21.39 2.18 -4.66
C TRP A 227 -22.32 3.35 -4.98
N PRO A 228 -23.20 3.78 -4.07
CA PRO A 228 -24.04 4.95 -4.25
C PRO A 228 -23.25 6.20 -4.63
N GLU A 229 -23.91 7.12 -5.34
CA GLU A 229 -23.30 8.37 -5.83
C GLU A 229 -22.60 9.18 -4.73
N GLU A 230 -23.14 9.16 -3.50
CA GLU A 230 -22.53 9.86 -2.37
C GLU A 230 -21.11 9.39 -2.03
N PHE A 231 -20.74 8.15 -2.39
CA PHE A 231 -19.42 7.57 -2.18
C PHE A 231 -18.47 7.76 -3.37
N ARG A 232 -18.97 8.24 -4.52
CA ARG A 232 -18.11 8.56 -5.66
C ARG A 232 -17.18 9.72 -5.32
N ASP A 233 -15.96 9.70 -5.85
CA ASP A 233 -14.89 10.67 -5.57
C ASP A 233 -14.60 10.84 -4.08
N ASN A 234 -14.73 9.75 -3.34
CA ASN A 234 -14.29 9.71 -1.96
C ASN A 234 -12.95 8.98 -1.84
N ILE A 235 -12.14 9.46 -0.93
CA ILE A 235 -10.98 8.75 -0.42
C ILE A 235 -11.38 8.04 0.86
N PHE A 236 -11.04 6.76 0.98
CA PHE A 236 -11.15 5.99 2.21
C PHE A 236 -9.76 5.74 2.77
N ILE A 237 -9.61 5.90 4.09
CA ILE A 237 -8.30 5.84 4.76
C ILE A 237 -8.42 4.97 6.01
N GLY A 238 -7.50 4.03 6.17
CA GLY A 238 -7.35 3.26 7.40
C GLY A 238 -6.81 4.14 8.54
N ASN A 239 -7.44 4.07 9.71
CA ASN A 239 -7.00 4.75 10.92
C ASN A 239 -6.76 3.71 12.01
N VAL A 240 -5.49 3.33 12.17
CA VAL A 240 -5.10 2.25 13.08
C VAL A 240 -5.19 2.64 14.55
N ILE A 241 -5.11 3.93 14.87
CA ILE A 241 -5.20 4.40 16.25
C ILE A 241 -6.64 4.39 16.73
N THR A 242 -7.57 4.86 15.92
CA THR A 242 -8.98 5.01 16.32
C THR A 242 -9.86 3.82 15.90
N SER A 243 -9.27 2.79 15.25
CA SER A 243 -10.00 1.60 14.76
C SER A 243 -11.16 1.96 13.83
N ARG A 244 -10.85 2.77 12.80
CA ARG A 244 -11.85 3.29 11.85
C ARG A 244 -11.36 3.19 10.41
N VAL A 245 -12.30 3.27 9.48
CA VAL A 245 -12.01 3.67 8.10
C VAL A 245 -12.66 5.03 7.89
N ASN A 246 -11.82 6.05 7.79
CA ASN A 246 -12.25 7.42 7.58
C ASN A 246 -12.63 7.68 6.13
N ARG A 247 -13.37 8.78 5.88
CA ARG A 247 -13.92 9.13 4.58
C ARG A 247 -13.78 10.62 4.30
N ASP A 248 -13.20 10.96 3.15
CA ASP A 248 -13.08 12.33 2.65
C ASP A 248 -13.65 12.43 1.22
N LYS A 249 -14.59 13.33 0.98
CA LYS A 249 -15.11 13.64 -0.37
C LYS A 249 -14.15 14.59 -1.07
N ILE A 250 -13.75 14.25 -2.28
CA ILE A 250 -12.92 15.12 -3.11
C ILE A 250 -13.82 15.97 -4.03
N ASN A 251 -13.67 17.28 -3.93
CA ASN A 251 -14.30 18.25 -4.81
C ASN A 251 -13.24 18.87 -5.72
N TRP A 252 -13.55 19.00 -6.98
CA TRP A 252 -12.64 19.54 -7.97
C TRP A 252 -12.88 21.02 -8.20
N HIS A 253 -11.83 21.83 -8.15
CA HIS A 253 -11.79 23.23 -8.53
C HIS A 253 -10.87 23.38 -9.73
N GLY A 254 -11.40 23.19 -10.95
CA GLY A 254 -10.58 22.94 -12.12
C GLY A 254 -9.80 21.64 -11.97
N SER A 255 -8.47 21.68 -12.07
CA SER A 255 -7.58 20.53 -11.87
C SER A 255 -7.13 20.34 -10.41
N SER A 256 -7.57 21.20 -9.49
CA SER A 256 -7.13 21.17 -8.09
C SER A 256 -8.13 20.42 -7.20
N PRO A 257 -7.75 19.29 -6.60
CA PRO A 257 -8.62 18.60 -5.66
C PRO A 257 -8.66 19.31 -4.31
N LYS A 258 -9.86 19.35 -3.72
CA LYS A 258 -10.10 19.81 -2.35
C LYS A 258 -10.92 18.77 -1.61
N GLY A 259 -10.41 18.32 -0.47
CA GLY A 259 -11.08 17.34 0.37
C GLY A 259 -12.03 17.98 1.37
N VAL A 260 -13.12 17.28 1.65
CA VAL A 260 -14.10 17.61 2.70
C VAL A 260 -14.35 16.35 3.50
N GLU A 261 -14.05 16.42 4.79
CA GLU A 261 -14.28 15.34 5.73
C GLU A 261 -15.75 14.94 5.79
N LYS A 262 -16.02 13.65 5.79
CA LYS A 262 -17.34 13.04 5.86
C LYS A 262 -17.41 12.07 7.04
N PRO A 263 -18.62 11.65 7.46
CA PRO A 263 -18.75 10.59 8.45
C PRO A 263 -17.96 9.35 8.04
N ASP A 264 -17.30 8.73 9.01
CA ASP A 264 -16.49 7.54 8.79
C ASP A 264 -17.24 6.44 8.03
N LEU A 265 -16.56 5.75 7.13
CA LEU A 265 -17.11 4.60 6.41
C LEU A 265 -17.35 3.43 7.38
N ILE A 266 -16.39 3.19 8.27
CA ILE A 266 -16.47 2.13 9.29
C ILE A 266 -16.10 2.71 10.65
N ARG A 267 -16.94 2.41 11.65
CA ARG A 267 -16.65 2.55 13.07
C ARG A 267 -16.88 1.21 13.76
N THR A 268 -15.94 0.79 14.56
CA THR A 268 -16.08 -0.43 15.35
C THR A 268 -15.67 -0.21 16.80
N ARG A 269 -16.23 -1.04 17.69
CA ARG A 269 -15.81 -1.12 19.10
C ARG A 269 -14.79 -2.24 19.32
N ASP A 270 -14.42 -2.97 18.26
CA ASP A 270 -13.37 -4.00 18.32
C ASP A 270 -12.00 -3.33 18.49
N PRO A 271 -11.34 -3.44 19.64
CA PRO A 271 -10.05 -2.81 19.88
C PRO A 271 -8.90 -3.49 19.12
N TRP A 272 -9.16 -4.63 18.46
CA TRP A 272 -8.20 -5.36 17.66
C TRP A 272 -8.21 -4.95 16.19
N PHE A 273 -9.23 -4.20 15.76
CA PHE A 273 -9.33 -3.74 14.38
C PHE A 273 -8.29 -2.66 14.06
N ARG A 274 -7.36 -2.98 13.14
CA ARG A 274 -6.27 -2.10 12.69
C ARG A 274 -6.19 -2.11 11.17
N PRO A 275 -6.98 -1.28 10.48
CA PRO A 275 -7.00 -1.24 9.02
C PRO A 275 -5.71 -0.62 8.49
N VAL A 276 -4.81 -1.44 7.95
CA VAL A 276 -3.48 -1.02 7.48
C VAL A 276 -3.38 -0.85 5.97
N ASP A 277 -4.23 -1.53 5.20
CA ASP A 277 -4.31 -1.34 3.75
C ASP A 277 -5.74 -1.53 3.24
N LEU A 278 -6.07 -0.82 2.14
CA LEU A 278 -7.38 -0.83 1.51
C LEU A 278 -7.24 -0.96 0.00
N GLN A 279 -8.00 -1.87 -0.60
CA GLN A 279 -8.00 -2.07 -2.05
C GLN A 279 -9.41 -2.36 -2.56
N PHE A 280 -9.81 -1.77 -3.69
CA PHE A 280 -11.01 -2.20 -4.39
C PHE A 280 -10.73 -3.45 -5.21
N GLY A 281 -11.57 -4.46 -5.04
CA GLY A 281 -11.57 -5.65 -5.88
C GLY A 281 -12.34 -5.45 -7.19
N PRO A 282 -12.15 -6.36 -8.18
CA PRO A 282 -12.88 -6.34 -9.44
C PRO A 282 -14.38 -6.63 -9.27
N ASP A 283 -14.78 -7.13 -8.12
CA ASP A 283 -16.17 -7.35 -7.69
C ASP A 283 -16.82 -6.10 -7.09
N GLY A 284 -16.11 -4.96 -7.06
CA GLY A 284 -16.56 -3.71 -6.48
C GLY A 284 -16.57 -3.67 -4.96
N ALA A 285 -16.13 -4.74 -4.29
CA ALA A 285 -15.97 -4.75 -2.85
C ALA A 285 -14.71 -3.99 -2.43
N LEU A 286 -14.75 -3.37 -1.26
CA LEU A 286 -13.58 -2.83 -0.59
C LEU A 286 -12.99 -3.94 0.31
N TYR A 287 -11.73 -4.30 0.04
CA TYR A 287 -10.95 -5.22 0.86
C TYR A 287 -10.10 -4.42 1.82
N ILE A 288 -10.10 -4.82 3.09
CA ILE A 288 -9.41 -4.12 4.17
C ILE A 288 -8.49 -5.12 4.86
N ALA A 289 -7.19 -4.90 4.76
CA ALA A 289 -6.20 -5.63 5.54
C ALA A 289 -6.22 -5.11 6.98
N ASP A 290 -6.43 -6.01 7.91
CA ASP A 290 -6.54 -5.72 9.33
C ASP A 290 -5.39 -6.41 10.08
N PHE A 291 -4.49 -5.62 10.60
CA PHE A 291 -3.28 -6.07 11.27
C PHE A 291 -3.55 -6.83 12.59
N TYR A 292 -4.77 -6.74 13.13
CA TYR A 292 -5.24 -7.46 14.31
C TYR A 292 -4.34 -7.30 15.52
N ASN A 293 -4.22 -6.09 16.04
CA ASN A 293 -3.48 -5.80 17.27
C ASN A 293 -4.23 -4.83 18.17
N ARG A 294 -4.37 -5.18 19.44
CA ARG A 294 -4.99 -4.28 20.43
C ARG A 294 -4.12 -3.07 20.74
N ILE A 295 -2.80 -3.22 20.59
CA ILE A 295 -1.81 -2.16 20.82
C ILE A 295 -1.19 -1.76 19.50
N ILE A 296 -1.05 -0.44 19.30
CA ILE A 296 -0.20 0.11 18.25
C ILE A 296 1.13 0.50 18.89
N GLY A 297 2.21 -0.04 18.34
CA GLY A 297 3.57 0.23 18.79
C GLY A 297 4.56 -0.71 18.09
N HIS A 298 5.82 -0.32 18.05
CA HIS A 298 6.88 -1.15 17.51
C HIS A 298 7.98 -1.43 18.54
N TYR A 299 9.09 -0.71 18.59
CA TYR A 299 10.21 -1.03 19.49
C TYR A 299 9.89 -0.80 20.98
N GLU A 300 9.03 0.16 21.29
CA GLU A 300 8.66 0.55 22.65
C GLU A 300 7.70 -0.44 23.34
N VAL A 301 7.09 -1.35 22.57
CA VAL A 301 6.17 -2.35 23.11
C VAL A 301 6.80 -3.74 23.02
N ARG A 302 6.91 -4.43 24.13
CA ARG A 302 7.47 -5.79 24.22
C ARG A 302 6.70 -6.75 23.30
N LEU A 303 7.41 -7.70 22.69
CA LEU A 303 6.81 -8.69 21.77
C LEU A 303 5.85 -9.66 22.48
N ASP A 304 6.04 -9.91 23.78
CA ASP A 304 5.21 -10.76 24.63
C ASP A 304 4.04 -10.02 25.29
N HIS A 305 3.81 -8.75 24.95
CA HIS A 305 2.71 -7.98 25.52
C HIS A 305 1.34 -8.58 25.11
N PRO A 306 0.41 -8.83 26.04
CA PRO A 306 -0.86 -9.53 25.78
C PRO A 306 -1.81 -8.80 24.80
N GLY A 307 -1.57 -7.54 24.50
CA GLY A 307 -2.28 -6.78 23.46
C GLY A 307 -1.65 -6.89 22.08
N ARG A 308 -0.55 -7.62 21.94
CA ARG A 308 0.16 -7.84 20.68
C ARG A 308 -0.10 -9.27 20.19
N ASP A 309 -0.70 -9.39 19.02
CA ASP A 309 -0.83 -10.65 18.29
C ASP A 309 0.19 -10.67 17.15
N ARG A 310 0.86 -11.79 16.95
CA ARG A 310 1.88 -11.97 15.91
C ARG A 310 1.54 -13.09 14.92
N GLU A 311 0.44 -13.79 15.12
CA GLU A 311 0.07 -14.96 14.34
C GLU A 311 -1.21 -14.74 13.54
N MET A 312 -2.07 -13.85 14.02
CA MET A 312 -3.37 -13.56 13.43
C MET A 312 -3.34 -12.31 12.54
N GLY A 313 -4.16 -12.33 11.52
CA GLY A 313 -4.52 -11.20 10.68
C GLY A 313 -5.90 -11.43 10.10
N ARG A 314 -6.56 -10.38 9.65
CA ARG A 314 -7.90 -10.48 9.06
C ARG A 314 -7.93 -9.72 7.74
N ILE A 315 -8.72 -10.25 6.79
CA ILE A 315 -9.12 -9.50 5.60
C ILE A 315 -10.64 -9.36 5.63
N TRP A 316 -11.09 -8.12 5.66
CA TRP A 316 -12.50 -7.80 5.58
C TRP A 316 -12.89 -7.51 4.13
N ARG A 317 -14.03 -8.03 3.69
CA ARG A 317 -14.63 -7.71 2.41
C ARG A 317 -15.92 -6.93 2.66
N LEU A 318 -15.93 -5.67 2.30
CA LEU A 318 -17.08 -4.78 2.42
C LEU A 318 -17.72 -4.58 1.06
N LEU A 319 -18.96 -5.01 0.93
CA LEU A 319 -19.75 -4.92 -0.29
C LEU A 319 -21.02 -4.10 -0.04
N TYR A 320 -21.30 -3.15 -0.90
CA TYR A 320 -22.59 -2.47 -0.88
C TYR A 320 -23.68 -3.40 -1.45
N ASN A 321 -24.73 -3.64 -0.68
CA ASN A 321 -25.85 -4.52 -1.04
C ASN A 321 -27.21 -3.82 -1.05
N GLY A 322 -27.24 -2.49 -1.05
CA GLY A 322 -28.47 -1.71 -1.10
C GLY A 322 -29.18 -1.79 -2.46
N PRO A 323 -30.37 -1.15 -2.60
CA PRO A 323 -31.21 -1.25 -3.81
C PRO A 323 -30.53 -0.70 -5.07
N GLU A 324 -29.54 0.19 -4.93
CA GLU A 324 -28.76 0.75 -6.02
C GLU A 324 -27.53 -0.08 -6.38
N ALA A 325 -27.31 -1.21 -5.69
CA ALA A 325 -26.16 -2.08 -5.94
C ALA A 325 -26.23 -2.63 -7.37
N LYS A 326 -25.30 -2.21 -8.21
CA LYS A 326 -25.10 -2.84 -9.51
C LYS A 326 -24.42 -4.18 -9.27
N ARG A 327 -25.12 -5.28 -9.51
CA ARG A 327 -24.49 -6.60 -9.51
C ARG A 327 -23.44 -6.63 -10.62
N LEU A 328 -22.20 -6.78 -10.27
CA LEU A 328 -21.19 -7.17 -11.25
C LEU A 328 -21.56 -8.53 -11.80
N THR A 329 -21.86 -8.57 -13.07
CA THR A 329 -21.71 -9.83 -13.81
C THR A 329 -20.26 -10.26 -13.67
N LYS A 330 -20.04 -11.57 -13.46
CA LYS A 330 -18.73 -12.24 -13.25
C LYS A 330 -17.54 -11.46 -13.84
N PRO A 331 -16.36 -11.45 -13.18
CA PRO A 331 -15.18 -10.82 -13.74
C PRO A 331 -15.05 -11.22 -15.21
N VAL A 332 -15.00 -10.25 -16.10
CA VAL A 332 -14.79 -10.54 -17.50
C VAL A 332 -13.38 -11.09 -17.58
N ASP A 333 -13.24 -12.38 -17.89
CA ASP A 333 -12.00 -12.97 -18.33
C ASP A 333 -11.57 -12.25 -19.61
N LEU A 334 -10.81 -11.16 -19.45
CA LEU A 334 -10.17 -10.52 -20.59
C LEU A 334 -9.11 -11.50 -21.11
N PRO A 335 -9.26 -12.02 -22.33
CA PRO A 335 -8.25 -12.90 -22.91
C PRO A 335 -6.89 -12.21 -22.85
N GLN A 336 -5.87 -12.88 -22.33
CA GLN A 336 -4.50 -12.35 -22.23
C GLN A 336 -3.97 -11.72 -23.53
N ALA A 337 -4.49 -12.12 -24.68
CA ALA A 337 -4.15 -11.56 -25.98
C ALA A 337 -4.56 -10.08 -26.17
N LYS A 338 -5.57 -9.58 -25.46
CA LYS A 338 -6.00 -8.17 -25.59
C LYS A 338 -5.22 -7.20 -24.69
N ILE A 339 -4.52 -7.70 -23.67
CA ILE A 339 -3.68 -6.87 -22.80
C ILE A 339 -2.35 -6.52 -23.47
N ARG A 340 -1.88 -7.33 -24.42
CA ARG A 340 -0.62 -7.09 -25.14
C ARG A 340 -0.71 -6.03 -26.25
N THR A 341 -1.91 -5.63 -26.66
CA THR A 341 -2.13 -4.68 -27.77
C THR A 341 -2.47 -3.27 -27.29
N ALA A 342 -2.54 -3.02 -25.97
CA ALA A 342 -2.88 -1.72 -25.38
C ALA A 342 -1.70 -1.07 -24.64
N ILE A 343 -0.45 -1.51 -24.91
CA ILE A 343 0.79 -0.89 -24.39
C ILE A 343 1.62 -0.41 -25.58
#